data_03359d55280b08ae8f0daac2f7c74750
#
_entry.id   03359d55280b08ae8f0daac2f7c74750
#
_cell.length_a   1.000
_cell.length_b   1.000
_cell.length_c   1.000
_cell.angle_alpha   90.00
_cell.angle_beta   90.00
_cell.angle_gamma   90.00
#
_symmetry.space_group_name_H-M   'P 1'
#
loop_
_entity.id
_entity.type
_entity.pdbx_description
1 polymer ?
#
loop_
_entity_poly.entity_id
_entity_poly.type
_entity_poly.pdbx_seq_one_letter_code
_entity_poly.pdbx_strand_id
1 'polypeptide(L)'
;MANRETSSAYGQPADEYWAARRGVGLVDRRDWGVLELTGRDRATFLHALLSNEVKALAPGQGCAATLLDVHGKVQVVVSVWVADDRIFVVTPPSMAQKTAEALDHYLFSEKVAIRDVSDETALLVLAGPKARETAERMAGARPGEAAWAHVASKLGEVPVRLVTGGRETGEAEVWIAGPASEAARLWDALVAAGAQPIGRMAFESLRIEAGTPVLGRDVDESVLLPEIPFERLVSQTKGCYPGQEVVVRIRDRGHVNRMLVGLLLDGSDPPSDGAEVVADSAAIGRVTSSTWSFGLERPIALAFVRRQHAAAGSRIQVRVGERMLSASVSALPFVVEHRGERAPLPPISPTG
;
A
#
# COMPACT_ATOMS: atom_id res chain seq x y z
N MET A 1 23.51 -2.25 -7.07
CA MET A 1 22.32 -1.45 -6.76
C MET A 1 22.52 -0.80 -5.39
N ALA A 2 22.67 0.51 -5.31
CA ALA A 2 22.74 1.19 -4.01
C ALA A 2 21.40 1.05 -3.34
N ASN A 3 21.37 0.44 -2.17
CA ASN A 3 20.18 0.36 -1.32
C ASN A 3 19.76 1.79 -0.96
N ARG A 4 18.72 2.32 -1.62
CA ARG A 4 18.19 3.66 -1.37
C ARG A 4 17.27 3.58 -0.15
N GLU A 5 17.87 3.43 1.04
CA GLU A 5 17.09 3.45 2.27
C GLU A 5 16.50 4.84 2.49
N THR A 6 15.19 4.92 2.63
CA THR A 6 14.50 6.12 3.09
C THR A 6 15.05 6.50 4.47
N SER A 7 15.37 7.78 4.69
CA SER A 7 15.84 8.29 5.99
C SER A 7 14.90 7.84 7.11
N SER A 8 15.45 7.51 8.28
CA SER A 8 14.64 7.16 9.45
C SER A 8 13.76 8.34 9.90
N ALA A 9 14.28 9.57 9.80
CA ALA A 9 13.60 10.83 10.02
C ALA A 9 14.39 11.96 9.34
N TYR A 10 13.72 13.04 8.99
CA TYR A 10 14.33 14.29 8.49
C TYR A 10 14.35 15.36 9.57
N GLY A 11 13.50 15.25 10.59
CA GLY A 11 13.38 16.10 11.76
C GLY A 11 12.86 15.31 12.95
N GLN A 12 11.91 15.88 13.69
CA GLN A 12 11.23 15.15 14.75
C GLN A 12 10.12 14.28 14.14
N PRO A 13 10.12 12.95 14.36
CA PRO A 13 9.13 12.06 13.74
C PRO A 13 7.67 12.42 14.05
N ALA A 14 7.39 12.97 15.24
CA ALA A 14 6.06 13.44 15.58
C ALA A 14 5.61 14.63 14.71
N ASP A 15 6.51 15.58 14.44
CA ASP A 15 6.21 16.75 13.60
C ASP A 15 5.97 16.32 12.14
N GLU A 16 6.78 15.39 11.64
CA GLU A 16 6.62 14.79 10.31
C GLU A 16 5.26 14.08 10.19
N TYR A 17 4.88 13.29 11.20
CA TYR A 17 3.59 12.62 11.26
C TYR A 17 2.44 13.64 11.21
N TRP A 18 2.48 14.67 12.04
CA TRP A 18 1.42 15.68 12.08
C TRP A 18 1.38 16.55 10.83
N ALA A 19 2.50 16.75 10.14
CA ALA A 19 2.53 17.43 8.84
C ALA A 19 1.71 16.66 7.80
N ALA A 20 1.83 15.33 7.74
CA ALA A 20 1.00 14.49 6.87
C ALA A 20 -0.48 14.50 7.30
N ARG A 21 -0.78 14.48 8.61
CA ARG A 21 -2.16 14.48 9.11
C ARG A 21 -2.91 15.80 8.92
N ARG A 22 -2.21 16.95 8.95
CA ARG A 22 -2.81 18.29 8.96
C ARG A 22 -2.48 19.15 7.74
N GLY A 23 -1.51 18.74 6.95
CA GLY A 23 -0.96 19.50 5.84
C GLY A 23 -0.64 18.63 4.64
N VAL A 24 0.63 18.62 4.26
CA VAL A 24 1.17 17.78 3.19
C VAL A 24 2.55 17.24 3.57
N GLY A 25 2.68 15.94 3.66
CA GLY A 25 3.93 15.21 3.78
C GLY A 25 4.48 14.82 2.41
N LEU A 26 5.79 14.67 2.32
CA LEU A 26 6.51 14.20 1.13
C LEU A 26 7.28 12.93 1.49
N VAL A 27 6.91 11.83 0.85
CA VAL A 27 7.52 10.50 1.06
C VAL A 27 8.35 10.12 -0.16
N ASP A 28 9.57 9.67 0.06
CA ASP A 28 10.44 9.10 -0.97
C ASP A 28 10.04 7.63 -1.21
N ARG A 29 9.64 7.34 -2.45
CA ARG A 29 9.28 6.00 -2.93
C ARG A 29 10.14 5.54 -4.10
N ARG A 30 11.35 6.06 -4.21
CA ARG A 30 12.31 5.64 -5.25
C ARG A 30 12.83 4.22 -5.07
N ASP A 31 12.48 3.57 -3.98
CA ASP A 31 12.69 2.16 -3.70
C ASP A 31 11.65 1.24 -4.35
N TRP A 32 10.54 1.80 -4.85
CA TRP A 32 9.49 1.04 -5.54
C TRP A 32 9.90 0.71 -6.97
N GLY A 33 9.41 -0.43 -7.45
CA GLY A 33 9.63 -0.89 -8.81
C GLY A 33 8.57 -0.38 -9.78
N VAL A 34 8.98 -0.18 -11.03
CA VAL A 34 8.09 0.20 -12.13
C VAL A 34 8.38 -0.67 -13.34
N LEU A 35 7.41 -1.48 -13.76
CA LEU A 35 7.45 -2.21 -15.00
C LEU A 35 6.63 -1.48 -16.06
N GLU A 36 7.14 -1.39 -17.26
CA GLU A 36 6.46 -0.87 -18.44
C GLU A 36 6.06 -2.03 -19.34
N LEU A 37 4.77 -2.16 -19.63
CA LEU A 37 4.25 -3.15 -20.57
C LEU A 37 3.76 -2.45 -21.84
N THR A 38 4.27 -2.88 -22.98
CA THR A 38 3.87 -2.42 -24.31
C THR A 38 3.34 -3.58 -25.14
N GLY A 39 2.81 -3.28 -26.34
CA GLY A 39 2.23 -4.28 -27.22
C GLY A 39 0.69 -4.30 -27.16
N ARG A 40 0.08 -4.83 -28.23
CA ARG A 40 -1.38 -4.76 -28.43
C ARG A 40 -2.17 -5.59 -27.41
N ASP A 41 -1.58 -6.67 -26.88
CA ASP A 41 -2.28 -7.60 -26.01
C ASP A 41 -2.07 -7.29 -24.50
N ARG A 42 -1.35 -6.20 -24.15
CA ARG A 42 -0.96 -5.85 -22.77
C ARG A 42 -2.12 -5.78 -21.76
N ALA A 43 -3.26 -5.23 -22.17
CA ALA A 43 -4.41 -5.09 -21.27
C ALA A 43 -5.12 -6.44 -21.05
N THR A 44 -5.33 -7.23 -22.11
CA THR A 44 -5.93 -8.57 -22.02
C THR A 44 -5.03 -9.54 -21.27
N PHE A 45 -3.73 -9.46 -21.48
CA PHE A 45 -2.72 -10.25 -20.78
C PHE A 45 -2.75 -10.00 -19.26
N LEU A 46 -2.60 -8.75 -18.84
CA LEU A 46 -2.68 -8.42 -17.41
C LEU A 46 -4.05 -8.73 -16.81
N HIS A 47 -5.14 -8.52 -17.57
CA HIS A 47 -6.48 -8.85 -17.11
C HIS A 47 -6.65 -10.35 -16.85
N ALA A 48 -6.02 -11.22 -17.62
CA ALA A 48 -6.08 -12.67 -17.40
C ALA A 48 -5.34 -13.13 -16.14
N LEU A 49 -4.31 -12.40 -15.71
CA LEU A 49 -3.44 -12.80 -14.61
C LEU A 49 -3.75 -12.12 -13.28
N LEU A 50 -4.18 -10.88 -13.32
CA LEU A 50 -4.40 -10.09 -12.11
C LEU A 50 -5.83 -10.23 -11.58
N SER A 51 -6.00 -10.11 -10.28
CA SER A 51 -7.28 -10.28 -9.58
C SER A 51 -8.30 -9.17 -9.84
N ASN A 52 -7.91 -8.01 -10.40
CA ASN A 52 -8.79 -6.88 -10.63
C ASN A 52 -9.03 -6.61 -12.14
N GLU A 53 -10.00 -5.76 -12.44
CA GLU A 53 -10.34 -5.37 -13.80
C GLU A 53 -9.22 -4.49 -14.39
N VAL A 54 -8.66 -4.91 -15.52
CA VAL A 54 -7.64 -4.15 -16.25
C VAL A 54 -8.10 -3.84 -17.67
N LYS A 55 -8.79 -4.77 -18.32
CA LYS A 55 -9.14 -4.67 -19.74
C LYS A 55 -10.11 -3.53 -20.05
N ALA A 56 -11.02 -3.23 -19.11
CA ALA A 56 -12.00 -2.17 -19.26
C ALA A 56 -11.48 -0.77 -18.87
N LEU A 57 -10.26 -0.67 -18.33
CA LEU A 57 -9.67 0.61 -17.95
C LEU A 57 -9.29 1.42 -19.20
N ALA A 58 -9.74 2.66 -19.22
CA ALA A 58 -9.33 3.65 -20.23
C ALA A 58 -7.98 4.29 -19.87
N PRO A 59 -7.27 4.90 -20.84
CA PRO A 59 -6.12 5.75 -20.54
C PRO A 59 -6.43 6.81 -19.48
N GLY A 60 -5.53 6.99 -18.52
CA GLY A 60 -5.73 7.86 -17.36
C GLY A 60 -6.42 7.16 -16.17
N GLN A 61 -6.81 5.90 -16.29
CA GLN A 61 -7.37 5.08 -15.23
C GLN A 61 -6.37 4.03 -14.73
N GLY A 62 -6.63 3.50 -13.56
CA GLY A 62 -5.82 2.45 -12.97
C GLY A 62 -6.56 1.69 -11.87
N CYS A 63 -5.93 0.65 -11.35
CA CYS A 63 -6.43 -0.13 -10.23
C CYS A 63 -5.29 -0.69 -9.39
N ALA A 64 -5.59 -1.10 -8.16
CA ALA A 64 -4.74 -2.03 -7.41
C ALA A 64 -5.18 -3.46 -7.72
N ALA A 65 -4.25 -4.39 -7.78
CA ALA A 65 -4.51 -5.79 -8.06
C ALA A 65 -3.47 -6.70 -7.39
N THR A 66 -3.74 -7.99 -7.36
CA THR A 66 -2.76 -9.01 -6.97
C THR A 66 -2.54 -10.02 -8.08
N LEU A 67 -1.32 -10.50 -8.18
CA LEU A 67 -1.02 -11.78 -8.81
C LEU A 67 -1.08 -12.85 -7.71
N LEU A 68 -1.85 -13.89 -7.94
CA LEU A 68 -2.02 -15.01 -7.02
C LEU A 68 -1.45 -16.29 -7.63
N ASP A 69 -1.08 -17.23 -6.77
CA ASP A 69 -0.90 -18.62 -7.20
C ASP A 69 -2.26 -19.34 -7.34
N VAL A 70 -2.24 -20.55 -7.85
CA VAL A 70 -3.45 -21.38 -8.05
C VAL A 70 -4.19 -21.73 -6.74
N HIS A 71 -3.53 -21.57 -5.59
CA HIS A 71 -4.09 -21.80 -4.28
C HIS A 71 -4.67 -20.53 -3.62
N GLY A 72 -4.67 -19.40 -4.34
CA GLY A 72 -5.17 -18.10 -3.84
C GLY A 72 -4.20 -17.38 -2.89
N LYS A 73 -2.93 -17.74 -2.90
CA LYS A 73 -1.88 -17.08 -2.11
C LYS A 73 -1.31 -15.90 -2.85
N VAL A 74 -0.99 -14.85 -2.10
CA VAL A 74 -0.47 -13.59 -2.64
C VAL A 74 0.98 -13.77 -3.11
N GLN A 75 1.24 -13.54 -4.41
CA GLN A 75 2.57 -13.50 -4.97
C GLN A 75 3.12 -12.07 -5.01
N VAL A 76 2.29 -11.13 -5.47
CA VAL A 76 2.60 -9.71 -5.47
C VAL A 76 1.32 -8.87 -5.44
N VAL A 77 1.39 -7.72 -4.79
CA VAL A 77 0.38 -6.66 -4.86
C VAL A 77 0.94 -5.54 -5.74
N VAL A 78 0.17 -5.09 -6.73
CA VAL A 78 0.61 -4.08 -7.69
C VAL A 78 -0.42 -2.98 -7.84
N SER A 79 0.00 -1.80 -8.30
CA SER A 79 -0.89 -0.83 -8.92
C SER A 79 -0.65 -0.77 -10.42
N VAL A 80 -1.73 -0.72 -11.18
CA VAL A 80 -1.75 -0.71 -12.65
C VAL A 80 -2.20 0.66 -13.11
N TRP A 81 -1.44 1.32 -13.98
CA TRP A 81 -1.77 2.62 -14.54
C TRP A 81 -1.80 2.53 -16.06
N VAL A 82 -2.97 2.71 -16.65
CA VAL A 82 -3.19 2.55 -18.09
C VAL A 82 -2.95 3.89 -18.82
N ALA A 83 -1.92 3.93 -19.66
CA ALA A 83 -1.66 5.03 -20.60
C ALA A 83 -2.07 4.65 -22.04
N ASP A 84 -2.02 5.59 -22.98
CA ASP A 84 -2.48 5.37 -24.35
C ASP A 84 -1.74 4.21 -25.04
N ASP A 85 -0.43 4.18 -24.93
CA ASP A 85 0.45 3.23 -25.66
C ASP A 85 1.06 2.15 -24.76
N ARG A 86 0.95 2.27 -23.44
CA ARG A 86 1.57 1.37 -22.46
C ARG A 86 0.76 1.23 -21.18
N ILE A 87 1.12 0.26 -20.36
CA ILE A 87 0.62 0.10 -19.00
C ILE A 87 1.83 0.08 -18.07
N PHE A 88 1.75 0.86 -16.99
CA PHE A 88 2.73 0.78 -15.90
C PHE A 88 2.18 -0.16 -14.83
N VAL A 89 3.05 -1.08 -14.37
CA VAL A 89 2.79 -1.94 -13.21
C VAL A 89 3.79 -1.55 -12.14
N VAL A 90 3.27 -0.92 -11.09
CA VAL A 90 4.09 -0.40 -9.99
C VAL A 90 4.05 -1.42 -8.85
N THR A 91 5.22 -1.80 -8.37
CA THR A 91 5.43 -2.89 -7.41
C THR A 91 6.06 -2.37 -6.12
N PRO A 92 5.82 -3.03 -4.98
CA PRO A 92 6.57 -2.74 -3.76
C PRO A 92 8.09 -2.88 -3.92
N PRO A 93 8.88 -2.36 -2.97
CA PRO A 93 10.34 -2.47 -2.99
C PRO A 93 10.83 -3.90 -3.23
N SER A 94 11.84 -4.04 -4.06
CA SER A 94 12.50 -5.31 -4.39
C SER A 94 11.63 -6.34 -5.12
N MET A 95 10.42 -5.97 -5.57
CA MET A 95 9.49 -6.90 -6.23
C MET A 95 9.47 -6.79 -7.77
N ALA A 96 10.12 -5.78 -8.38
CA ALA A 96 10.05 -5.56 -9.83
C ALA A 96 10.53 -6.77 -10.63
N GLN A 97 11.72 -7.27 -10.35
CA GLN A 97 12.28 -8.43 -11.05
C GLN A 97 11.40 -9.66 -10.88
N LYS A 98 11.02 -10.00 -9.64
CA LYS A 98 10.13 -11.15 -9.36
C LYS A 98 8.79 -11.02 -10.09
N THR A 99 8.23 -9.80 -10.13
CA THR A 99 6.97 -9.55 -10.84
C THR A 99 7.15 -9.71 -12.35
N ALA A 100 8.24 -9.18 -12.92
CA ALA A 100 8.54 -9.33 -14.34
C ALA A 100 8.68 -10.80 -14.72
N GLU A 101 9.46 -11.58 -13.97
CA GLU A 101 9.65 -13.02 -14.18
C GLU A 101 8.34 -13.79 -14.04
N ALA A 102 7.52 -13.48 -13.05
CA ALA A 102 6.22 -14.11 -12.85
C ALA A 102 5.24 -13.82 -14.00
N LEU A 103 5.24 -12.59 -14.54
CA LEU A 103 4.45 -12.24 -15.72
C LEU A 103 5.00 -12.91 -16.97
N ASP A 104 6.32 -12.87 -17.19
CA ASP A 104 6.98 -13.46 -18.35
C ASP A 104 6.73 -14.99 -18.46
N HIS A 105 6.61 -15.67 -17.33
CA HIS A 105 6.25 -17.09 -17.27
C HIS A 105 4.95 -17.43 -18.01
N TYR A 106 4.01 -16.49 -18.12
CA TYR A 106 2.73 -16.66 -18.80
C TYR A 106 2.71 -16.07 -20.22
N LEU A 107 3.84 -15.58 -20.73
CA LEU A 107 3.95 -15.07 -22.10
C LEU A 107 4.28 -16.22 -23.07
N PHE A 108 3.32 -16.59 -23.90
CA PHE A 108 3.52 -17.64 -24.92
C PHE A 108 3.35 -17.09 -26.34
N SER A 109 2.23 -16.46 -26.64
CA SER A 109 1.88 -15.98 -27.98
C SER A 109 1.43 -14.52 -27.99
N GLU A 110 1.20 -13.94 -26.83
CA GLU A 110 0.75 -12.58 -26.65
C GLU A 110 1.81 -11.58 -27.13
N LYS A 111 1.34 -10.54 -27.81
CA LYS A 111 2.21 -9.44 -28.28
C LYS A 111 2.38 -8.42 -27.16
N VAL A 112 3.20 -8.78 -26.18
CA VAL A 112 3.54 -7.98 -25.01
C VAL A 112 5.05 -7.95 -24.85
N ALA A 113 5.60 -6.78 -24.52
CA ALA A 113 6.97 -6.63 -24.06
C ALA A 113 6.94 -6.03 -22.65
N ILE A 114 7.71 -6.61 -21.75
CA ILE A 114 7.85 -6.18 -20.34
C ILE A 114 9.24 -5.59 -20.18
N ARG A 115 9.33 -4.37 -19.67
CA ARG A 115 10.60 -3.69 -19.38
C ARG A 115 10.59 -3.19 -17.96
N ASP A 116 11.62 -3.50 -17.18
CA ASP A 116 11.87 -2.88 -15.89
C ASP A 116 12.46 -1.49 -16.11
N VAL A 117 11.74 -0.46 -15.67
CA VAL A 117 12.12 0.95 -15.75
C VAL A 117 12.33 1.58 -14.38
N SER A 118 12.50 0.76 -13.36
CA SER A 118 12.65 1.21 -11.96
C SER A 118 13.81 2.17 -11.78
N ASP A 119 14.96 1.90 -12.43
CA ASP A 119 16.14 2.77 -12.35
C ASP A 119 16.00 4.06 -13.16
N GLU A 120 15.04 4.11 -14.09
CA GLU A 120 14.75 5.28 -14.94
C GLU A 120 13.65 6.17 -14.32
N THR A 121 12.94 5.68 -13.29
CA THR A 121 11.76 6.34 -12.73
C THR A 121 11.98 6.75 -11.27
N ALA A 122 11.71 8.00 -10.96
CA ALA A 122 11.58 8.47 -9.58
C ALA A 122 10.10 8.46 -9.19
N LEU A 123 9.80 7.86 -8.05
CA LEU A 123 8.48 7.92 -7.42
C LEU A 123 8.55 8.72 -6.13
N LEU A 124 7.75 9.78 -6.03
CA LEU A 124 7.57 10.60 -4.83
C LEU A 124 6.09 10.63 -4.48
N VAL A 125 5.75 10.72 -3.19
CA VAL A 125 4.35 10.74 -2.76
C VAL A 125 4.09 11.94 -1.88
N LEU A 126 3.12 12.77 -2.29
CA LEU A 126 2.50 13.76 -1.41
C LEU A 126 1.37 13.06 -0.65
N ALA A 127 1.38 13.13 0.69
CA ALA A 127 0.37 12.54 1.55
C ALA A 127 -0.20 13.57 2.52
N GLY A 128 -1.53 13.62 2.64
CA GLY A 128 -2.20 14.52 3.57
C GLY A 128 -3.35 15.30 2.94
N PRO A 129 -4.14 16.03 3.75
CA PRO A 129 -5.33 16.75 3.28
C PRO A 129 -5.03 17.80 2.21
N LYS A 130 -3.81 18.34 2.15
CA LYS A 130 -3.39 19.32 1.14
C LYS A 130 -2.61 18.71 -0.03
N ALA A 131 -2.45 17.38 -0.11
CA ALA A 131 -1.66 16.72 -1.14
C ALA A 131 -2.14 17.05 -2.56
N ARG A 132 -3.45 16.96 -2.80
CA ARG A 132 -4.06 17.22 -4.11
C ARG A 132 -3.93 18.68 -4.52
N GLU A 133 -4.24 19.61 -3.61
CA GLU A 133 -4.11 21.05 -3.84
C GLU A 133 -2.67 21.42 -4.17
N THR A 134 -1.71 20.86 -3.42
CA THR A 134 -0.28 21.11 -3.65
C THR A 134 0.16 20.59 -5.02
N ALA A 135 -0.22 19.36 -5.39
CA ALA A 135 0.09 18.79 -6.70
C ALA A 135 -0.50 19.60 -7.84
N GLU A 136 -1.78 19.99 -7.73
CA GLU A 136 -2.48 20.79 -8.74
C GLU A 136 -1.83 22.17 -8.91
N ARG A 137 -1.53 22.86 -7.83
CA ARG A 137 -0.85 24.17 -7.86
C ARG A 137 0.52 24.10 -8.55
N MET A 138 1.27 23.01 -8.31
CA MET A 138 2.62 22.86 -8.84
C MET A 138 2.68 22.39 -10.28
N ALA A 139 1.75 21.54 -10.69
CA ALA A 139 1.78 20.90 -12.00
C ALA A 139 0.69 21.42 -12.96
N GLY A 140 -0.20 22.30 -12.50
CA GLY A 140 -1.30 22.84 -13.32
C GLY A 140 -2.32 21.78 -13.79
N ALA A 141 -2.29 20.57 -13.19
CA ALA A 141 -3.17 19.47 -13.54
C ALA A 141 -3.56 18.69 -12.29
N ARG A 142 -4.73 18.06 -12.34
CA ARG A 142 -5.27 17.25 -11.24
C ARG A 142 -5.69 15.88 -11.77
N PRO A 143 -5.20 14.78 -11.20
CA PRO A 143 -5.70 13.46 -11.53
C PRO A 143 -7.15 13.28 -11.04
N GLY A 144 -7.90 12.38 -11.68
CA GLY A 144 -9.27 12.06 -11.27
C GLY A 144 -9.36 11.60 -9.81
N GLU A 145 -10.59 11.60 -9.25
CA GLU A 145 -10.82 11.27 -7.83
C GLU A 145 -10.64 9.78 -7.52
N ALA A 146 -10.87 8.91 -8.50
CA ALA A 146 -10.73 7.46 -8.31
C ALA A 146 -9.28 7.09 -7.98
N ALA A 147 -9.09 6.13 -7.08
CA ALA A 147 -7.76 5.59 -6.80
C ALA A 147 -7.10 5.12 -8.10
N TRP A 148 -5.83 5.45 -8.25
CA TRP A 148 -4.99 5.15 -9.42
C TRP A 148 -5.39 5.87 -10.73
N ALA A 149 -6.37 6.79 -10.69
CA ALA A 149 -6.57 7.72 -11.79
C ALA A 149 -5.34 8.62 -11.94
N HIS A 150 -4.94 8.90 -13.20
CA HIS A 150 -3.69 9.61 -13.41
C HIS A 150 -3.74 10.51 -14.64
N VAL A 151 -2.84 11.49 -14.66
CA VAL A 151 -2.68 12.44 -15.75
C VAL A 151 -1.20 12.75 -15.98
N ALA A 152 -0.79 12.84 -17.24
CA ALA A 152 0.52 13.35 -17.61
C ALA A 152 0.52 14.88 -17.50
N SER A 153 1.59 15.44 -16.93
CA SER A 153 1.77 16.88 -16.75
C SER A 153 3.25 17.23 -16.68
N LYS A 154 3.55 18.44 -16.23
CA LYS A 154 4.91 18.91 -15.92
C LYS A 154 4.94 19.54 -14.54
N LEU A 155 6.06 19.36 -13.86
CA LEU A 155 6.39 20.10 -12.66
C LEU A 155 7.57 21.02 -12.98
N GLY A 156 7.26 22.31 -13.22
CA GLY A 156 8.16 23.19 -13.98
C GLY A 156 8.37 22.65 -15.40
N GLU A 157 9.62 22.40 -15.79
CA GLU A 157 9.93 21.80 -17.09
C GLU A 157 10.05 20.28 -17.07
N VAL A 158 9.99 19.66 -15.88
CA VAL A 158 10.15 18.21 -15.72
C VAL A 158 8.84 17.51 -16.06
N PRO A 159 8.82 16.58 -17.06
CA PRO A 159 7.63 15.80 -17.34
C PRO A 159 7.36 14.84 -16.17
N VAL A 160 6.12 14.80 -15.71
CA VAL A 160 5.67 13.95 -14.62
C VAL A 160 4.32 13.31 -14.93
N ARG A 161 4.03 12.23 -14.24
CA ARG A 161 2.68 11.66 -14.14
C ARG A 161 2.19 11.83 -12.72
N LEU A 162 1.06 12.48 -12.55
CA LEU A 162 0.37 12.60 -11.27
C LEU A 162 -0.66 11.47 -11.16
N VAL A 163 -0.64 10.75 -10.05
CA VAL A 163 -1.52 9.58 -9.82
C VAL A 163 -2.20 9.72 -8.48
N THR A 164 -3.51 9.57 -8.43
CA THR A 164 -4.25 9.49 -7.16
C THR A 164 -3.87 8.19 -6.45
N GLY A 165 -3.30 8.29 -5.25
CA GLY A 165 -2.81 7.14 -4.50
C GLY A 165 -3.90 6.28 -3.87
N GLY A 166 -3.49 5.11 -3.40
CA GLY A 166 -4.34 4.11 -2.74
C GLY A 166 -4.62 4.38 -1.27
N ARG A 167 -4.17 5.51 -0.73
CA ARG A 167 -4.26 5.86 0.70
C ARG A 167 -3.49 4.91 1.61
N GLU A 168 -2.27 4.61 1.26
CA GLU A 168 -1.38 3.77 2.05
C GLU A 168 -1.17 4.34 3.47
N THR A 169 -1.11 5.67 3.58
CA THR A 169 -0.99 6.42 4.84
C THR A 169 -2.33 6.68 5.55
N GLY A 170 -3.46 6.27 4.95
CA GLY A 170 -4.80 6.63 5.40
C GLY A 170 -5.26 8.01 4.93
N GLU A 171 -4.34 8.86 4.45
CA GLU A 171 -4.61 10.19 3.97
C GLU A 171 -4.84 10.24 2.44
N ALA A 172 -5.23 11.40 1.92
CA ALA A 172 -5.21 11.64 0.48
C ALA A 172 -3.76 11.61 -0.02
N GLU A 173 -3.54 10.92 -1.12
CA GLU A 173 -2.20 10.79 -1.71
C GLU A 173 -2.20 11.19 -3.17
N VAL A 174 -1.10 11.82 -3.60
CA VAL A 174 -0.76 12.00 -5.00
C VAL A 174 0.65 11.49 -5.23
N TRP A 175 0.77 10.44 -6.03
CA TRP A 175 2.04 9.91 -6.48
C TRP A 175 2.53 10.72 -7.67
N ILE A 176 3.80 11.04 -7.68
CA ILE A 176 4.48 11.80 -8.72
C ILE A 176 5.56 10.90 -9.30
N ALA A 177 5.33 10.43 -10.53
CA ALA A 177 6.29 9.65 -11.28
C ALA A 177 6.99 10.55 -12.29
N GLY A 178 8.31 10.60 -12.26
CA GLY A 178 9.13 11.40 -13.15
C GLY A 178 10.45 10.73 -13.49
N PRO A 179 11.31 11.33 -14.32
CA PRO A 179 12.63 10.77 -14.63
C PRO A 179 13.51 10.68 -13.37
N ALA A 180 14.21 9.56 -13.20
CA ALA A 180 15.10 9.35 -12.05
C ALA A 180 16.24 10.40 -11.98
N SER A 181 16.70 10.89 -13.15
CA SER A 181 17.71 11.97 -13.24
C SER A 181 17.24 13.30 -12.65
N GLU A 182 15.92 13.53 -12.58
CA GLU A 182 15.30 14.76 -12.07
C GLU A 182 14.81 14.61 -10.62
N ALA A 183 15.04 13.46 -9.98
CA ALA A 183 14.51 13.16 -8.65
C ALA A 183 14.84 14.22 -7.59
N ALA A 184 16.09 14.69 -7.54
CA ALA A 184 16.48 15.72 -6.59
C ALA A 184 15.77 17.04 -6.85
N ARG A 185 15.67 17.45 -8.12
CA ARG A 185 14.98 18.69 -8.52
C ARG A 185 13.49 18.63 -8.20
N LEU A 186 12.84 17.49 -8.44
CA LEU A 186 11.43 17.28 -8.07
C LEU A 186 11.25 17.35 -6.56
N TRP A 187 12.11 16.68 -5.80
CA TRP A 187 12.11 16.72 -4.34
C TRP A 187 12.23 18.14 -3.78
N ASP A 188 13.26 18.86 -4.20
CA ASP A 188 13.53 20.23 -3.72
C ASP A 188 12.38 21.18 -4.07
N ALA A 189 11.82 21.05 -5.26
CA ALA A 189 10.66 21.85 -5.67
C ALA A 189 9.42 21.58 -4.80
N LEU A 190 9.15 20.32 -4.44
CA LEU A 190 8.03 19.95 -3.58
C LEU A 190 8.24 20.43 -2.14
N VAL A 191 9.46 20.33 -1.61
CA VAL A 191 9.81 20.88 -0.29
C VAL A 191 9.64 22.40 -0.29
N ALA A 192 10.14 23.09 -1.33
CA ALA A 192 9.97 24.55 -1.47
C ALA A 192 8.50 24.97 -1.60
N ALA A 193 7.62 24.09 -2.09
CA ALA A 193 6.18 24.30 -2.14
C ALA A 193 5.48 24.06 -0.79
N GLY A 194 6.22 23.69 0.26
CA GLY A 194 5.73 23.49 1.61
C GLY A 194 5.40 22.03 1.99
N ALA A 195 5.78 21.06 1.16
CA ALA A 195 5.65 19.66 1.53
C ALA A 195 6.74 19.29 2.55
N GLN A 196 6.33 18.73 3.68
CA GLN A 196 7.26 18.32 4.75
C GLN A 196 7.82 16.93 4.47
N PRO A 197 9.13 16.73 4.39
CA PRO A 197 9.72 15.39 4.29
C PRO A 197 9.25 14.46 5.41
N ILE A 198 8.88 13.24 5.05
CA ILE A 198 8.38 12.20 5.97
C ILE A 198 9.37 11.04 5.95
N GLY A 199 10.02 10.79 7.09
CA GLY A 199 10.90 9.64 7.27
C GLY A 199 10.16 8.37 7.65
N ARG A 200 10.90 7.26 7.71
CA ARG A 200 10.36 5.93 7.95
C ARG A 200 9.56 5.84 9.25
N MET A 201 10.02 6.49 10.35
CA MET A 201 9.32 6.39 11.64
C MET A 201 7.90 6.98 11.59
N ALA A 202 7.75 8.17 11.01
CA ALA A 202 6.45 8.80 10.84
C ALA A 202 5.59 8.03 9.82
N PHE A 203 6.20 7.56 8.72
CA PHE A 203 5.50 6.76 7.71
C PHE A 203 4.96 5.45 8.26
N GLU A 204 5.75 4.71 9.07
CA GLU A 204 5.30 3.46 9.72
C GLU A 204 4.10 3.71 10.66
N SER A 205 4.09 4.82 11.42
CA SER A 205 2.93 5.19 12.22
C SER A 205 1.69 5.38 11.34
N LEU A 206 1.82 6.17 10.27
CA LEU A 206 0.71 6.45 9.35
C LEU A 206 0.15 5.17 8.69
N ARG A 207 1.02 4.32 8.13
CA ARG A 207 0.57 3.15 7.38
C ARG A 207 -0.02 2.06 8.27
N ILE A 208 0.55 1.85 9.48
CA ILE A 208 0.01 0.85 10.43
C ILE A 208 -1.33 1.34 10.97
N GLU A 209 -1.47 2.63 11.30
CA GLU A 209 -2.77 3.22 11.67
C GLU A 209 -3.81 3.06 10.56
N ALA A 210 -3.40 3.19 9.29
CA ALA A 210 -4.26 2.94 8.13
C ALA A 210 -4.59 1.46 7.91
N GLY A 211 -3.93 0.55 8.62
CA GLY A 211 -4.09 -0.90 8.43
C GLY A 211 -3.49 -1.41 7.13
N THR A 212 -2.52 -0.69 6.56
CA THR A 212 -1.90 -1.04 5.28
C THR A 212 -0.75 -2.02 5.48
N PRO A 213 -0.89 -3.29 5.05
CA PRO A 213 0.18 -4.26 5.13
C PRO A 213 1.23 -4.05 4.04
N VAL A 214 2.47 -4.39 4.34
CA VAL A 214 3.61 -4.35 3.40
C VAL A 214 3.95 -5.75 2.95
N LEU A 215 4.06 -5.95 1.62
CA LEU A 215 4.53 -7.20 1.04
C LEU A 215 6.00 -7.43 1.39
N GLY A 216 6.34 -8.66 1.77
CA GLY A 216 7.67 -9.04 2.25
C GLY A 216 7.87 -8.87 3.75
N ARG A 217 6.95 -8.17 4.45
CA ARG A 217 6.98 -8.01 5.91
C ARG A 217 5.69 -8.51 6.57
N ASP A 218 4.55 -7.91 6.22
CA ASP A 218 3.24 -8.31 6.76
C ASP A 218 2.61 -9.42 5.92
N VAL A 219 2.83 -9.41 4.61
CA VAL A 219 2.27 -10.37 3.66
C VAL A 219 3.40 -11.05 2.92
N ASP A 220 3.36 -12.36 2.90
CA ASP A 220 4.28 -13.24 2.14
C ASP A 220 3.49 -14.29 1.35
N GLU A 221 4.19 -15.17 0.63
CA GLU A 221 3.59 -16.23 -0.19
C GLU A 221 2.83 -17.31 0.62
N SER A 222 2.84 -17.26 1.95
CA SER A 222 2.04 -18.13 2.80
C SER A 222 0.62 -17.60 3.02
N VAL A 223 0.38 -16.30 2.70
CA VAL A 223 -0.86 -15.58 2.99
C VAL A 223 -1.88 -15.81 1.89
N LEU A 224 -3.07 -16.27 2.27
CA LEU A 224 -4.23 -16.29 1.37
C LEU A 224 -4.80 -14.87 1.25
N LEU A 225 -5.19 -14.46 0.05
CA LEU A 225 -5.72 -13.12 -0.17
C LEU A 225 -6.87 -12.75 0.80
N PRO A 226 -7.84 -13.62 1.12
CA PRO A 226 -8.89 -13.30 2.09
C PRO A 226 -8.44 -13.21 3.56
N GLU A 227 -7.17 -13.46 3.88
CA GLU A 227 -6.63 -13.27 5.23
C GLU A 227 -6.27 -11.81 5.54
N ILE A 228 -6.23 -10.94 4.51
CA ILE A 228 -5.93 -9.51 4.61
C ILE A 228 -7.09 -8.67 4.08
N PRO A 229 -7.15 -7.35 4.33
CA PRO A 229 -8.08 -6.44 3.67
C PRO A 229 -7.84 -6.45 2.15
N PHE A 230 -8.75 -7.01 1.37
CA PHE A 230 -8.51 -7.29 -0.07
C PHE A 230 -9.57 -6.73 -1.02
N GLU A 231 -10.62 -6.12 -0.51
CA GLU A 231 -11.79 -5.69 -1.30
C GLU A 231 -11.41 -4.77 -2.46
N ARG A 232 -10.37 -3.94 -2.28
CA ARG A 232 -9.86 -3.03 -3.32
C ARG A 232 -8.98 -3.72 -4.35
N LEU A 233 -8.51 -4.92 -4.06
CA LEU A 233 -7.57 -5.68 -4.89
C LEU A 233 -8.25 -6.63 -5.86
N VAL A 234 -9.57 -6.84 -5.72
CA VAL A 234 -10.34 -7.85 -6.46
C VAL A 234 -11.56 -7.25 -7.12
N SER A 235 -11.71 -7.51 -8.40
CA SER A 235 -13.00 -7.28 -9.09
C SER A 235 -13.95 -8.44 -8.80
N GLN A 236 -15.18 -8.09 -8.44
CA GLN A 236 -16.23 -9.09 -8.20
C GLN A 236 -16.92 -9.56 -9.49
N THR A 237 -16.71 -8.85 -10.59
CA THR A 237 -17.44 -9.05 -11.85
C THR A 237 -16.58 -9.47 -13.04
N LYS A 238 -15.24 -9.37 -12.92
CA LYS A 238 -14.34 -9.78 -14.00
C LYS A 238 -14.32 -11.31 -14.21
N GLY A 239 -13.80 -11.73 -15.37
CA GLY A 239 -13.58 -13.14 -15.70
C GLY A 239 -12.49 -13.83 -14.84
N CYS A 240 -12.15 -15.06 -15.22
CA CYS A 240 -11.23 -15.90 -14.45
C CYS A 240 -9.82 -15.30 -14.33
N TYR A 241 -9.17 -15.59 -13.20
CA TYR A 241 -7.76 -15.33 -12.92
C TYR A 241 -7.19 -16.43 -12.00
N PRO A 242 -5.87 -16.65 -11.94
CA PRO A 242 -5.26 -17.66 -11.08
C PRO A 242 -5.69 -17.50 -9.62
N GLY A 243 -6.03 -18.60 -8.95
CA GLY A 243 -6.44 -18.60 -7.53
C GLY A 243 -7.86 -18.10 -7.23
N GLN A 244 -8.63 -17.63 -8.22
CA GLN A 244 -9.99 -17.09 -8.03
C GLN A 244 -10.92 -18.05 -7.30
N GLU A 245 -10.88 -19.36 -7.63
CA GLU A 245 -11.77 -20.34 -7.02
C GLU A 245 -11.67 -20.34 -5.49
N VAL A 246 -10.44 -20.29 -4.96
CA VAL A 246 -10.18 -20.28 -3.51
C VAL A 246 -10.69 -18.98 -2.90
N VAL A 247 -10.42 -17.83 -3.52
CA VAL A 247 -10.87 -16.51 -3.05
C VAL A 247 -12.39 -16.44 -2.98
N VAL A 248 -13.09 -16.83 -4.06
CA VAL A 248 -14.54 -16.81 -4.15
C VAL A 248 -15.17 -17.81 -3.17
N ARG A 249 -14.63 -19.02 -3.07
CA ARG A 249 -15.13 -20.03 -2.12
C ARG A 249 -15.03 -19.57 -0.67
N ILE A 250 -13.92 -18.94 -0.29
CA ILE A 250 -13.74 -18.42 1.07
C ILE A 250 -14.71 -17.26 1.31
N ARG A 251 -14.83 -16.32 0.37
CA ARG A 251 -15.73 -15.16 0.48
C ARG A 251 -17.20 -15.60 0.63
N ASP A 252 -17.66 -16.55 -0.19
CA ASP A 252 -19.09 -16.83 -0.32
C ASP A 252 -19.58 -17.94 0.62
N ARG A 253 -18.74 -18.92 0.96
CA ARG A 253 -19.17 -20.13 1.69
C ARG A 253 -18.18 -20.61 2.74
N GLY A 254 -17.04 -19.93 2.89
CA GLY A 254 -15.95 -20.38 3.73
C GLY A 254 -15.55 -19.36 4.79
N HIS A 255 -14.40 -19.61 5.34
CA HIS A 255 -13.71 -18.69 6.25
C HIS A 255 -12.21 -18.97 6.20
N VAL A 256 -11.43 -17.97 6.60
CA VAL A 256 -10.00 -18.13 6.83
C VAL A 256 -9.73 -18.63 8.26
N ASN A 257 -8.60 -19.29 8.45
CA ASN A 257 -8.20 -19.76 9.79
C ASN A 257 -7.58 -18.65 10.64
N ARG A 258 -6.99 -17.64 9.99
CA ARG A 258 -6.36 -16.47 10.61
C ARG A 258 -6.72 -15.21 9.82
N MET A 259 -6.61 -14.06 10.45
CA MET A 259 -6.87 -12.75 9.85
C MET A 259 -5.81 -11.76 10.28
N LEU A 260 -5.47 -10.83 9.40
CA LEU A 260 -4.69 -9.65 9.75
C LEU A 260 -5.59 -8.68 10.53
N VAL A 261 -5.15 -8.32 11.73
CA VAL A 261 -5.85 -7.41 12.64
C VAL A 261 -4.91 -6.34 13.18
N GLY A 262 -5.48 -5.26 13.70
CA GLY A 262 -4.76 -4.29 14.51
C GLY A 262 -4.66 -4.74 15.96
N LEU A 263 -3.56 -4.40 16.62
CA LEU A 263 -3.37 -4.57 18.05
C LEU A 263 -3.09 -3.22 18.70
N LEU A 264 -3.85 -2.89 19.73
CA LEU A 264 -3.56 -1.80 20.66
C LEU A 264 -2.83 -2.40 21.86
N LEU A 265 -1.58 -1.99 22.08
CA LEU A 265 -0.74 -2.57 23.14
C LEU A 265 -0.63 -1.63 24.34
N ASP A 266 -0.47 -2.20 25.52
CA ASP A 266 -0.10 -1.45 26.71
C ASP A 266 1.43 -1.30 26.79
N GLY A 267 1.90 -0.25 27.47
CA GLY A 267 3.31 0.04 27.63
C GLY A 267 3.83 1.15 26.69
N SER A 268 5.16 1.27 26.61
CA SER A 268 5.84 2.34 25.86
C SER A 268 6.55 1.87 24.59
N ASP A 269 6.88 0.58 24.52
CA ASP A 269 7.75 0.05 23.46
C ASP A 269 6.98 -0.88 22.53
N PRO A 270 7.00 -0.63 21.20
CA PRO A 270 6.44 -1.55 20.24
C PRO A 270 7.15 -2.92 20.28
N PRO A 271 6.42 -4.05 20.17
CA PRO A 271 7.04 -5.36 20.09
C PRO A 271 7.82 -5.52 18.78
N SER A 272 8.81 -6.42 18.76
CA SER A 272 9.52 -6.75 17.51
C SER A 272 8.63 -7.51 16.53
N ASP A 273 8.94 -7.40 15.25
CA ASP A 273 8.36 -8.26 14.21
C ASP A 273 8.59 -9.73 14.57
N GLY A 274 7.58 -10.57 14.34
CA GLY A 274 7.59 -11.98 14.70
C GLY A 274 7.21 -12.28 16.16
N ALA A 275 7.01 -11.27 17.01
CA ALA A 275 6.59 -11.47 18.40
C ALA A 275 5.31 -12.32 18.47
N GLU A 276 5.30 -13.30 19.38
CA GLU A 276 4.21 -14.26 19.52
C GLU A 276 2.98 -13.61 20.16
N VAL A 277 1.82 -13.82 19.54
CA VAL A 277 0.52 -13.43 20.10
C VAL A 277 -0.07 -14.61 20.84
N VAL A 278 -0.47 -14.41 22.10
CA VAL A 278 -0.89 -15.46 23.03
C VAL A 278 -2.28 -15.17 23.59
N ALA A 279 -3.12 -16.18 23.68
CA ALA A 279 -4.36 -16.17 24.47
C ALA A 279 -4.51 -17.51 25.17
N ASP A 280 -5.02 -17.51 26.39
CA ASP A 280 -5.22 -18.73 27.22
C ASP A 280 -3.97 -19.62 27.29
N SER A 281 -2.79 -18.99 27.42
CA SER A 281 -1.47 -19.63 27.44
C SER A 281 -1.07 -20.35 26.13
N ALA A 282 -1.83 -20.21 25.06
CA ALA A 282 -1.55 -20.81 23.76
C ALA A 282 -1.12 -19.73 22.73
N ALA A 283 -0.17 -20.07 21.86
CA ALA A 283 0.17 -19.26 20.71
C ALA A 283 -1.01 -19.24 19.71
N ILE A 284 -1.51 -18.05 19.42
CA ILE A 284 -2.66 -17.84 18.52
C ILE A 284 -2.31 -17.04 17.28
N GLY A 285 -1.10 -16.50 17.21
CA GLY A 285 -0.69 -15.66 16.10
C GLY A 285 0.70 -15.06 16.25
N ARG A 286 1.00 -14.10 15.36
CA ARG A 286 2.28 -13.38 15.39
C ARG A 286 2.09 -11.93 14.97
N VAL A 287 2.86 -11.03 15.56
CA VAL A 287 3.03 -9.64 15.09
C VAL A 287 3.80 -9.65 13.78
N THR A 288 3.36 -8.87 12.80
CA THR A 288 4.05 -8.73 11.51
C THR A 288 4.77 -7.40 11.38
N SER A 289 4.16 -6.33 11.91
CA SER A 289 4.81 -5.03 12.04
C SER A 289 4.26 -4.26 13.23
N SER A 290 5.06 -3.39 13.79
CA SER A 290 4.69 -2.58 14.94
C SER A 290 5.35 -1.21 14.90
N THR A 291 4.77 -0.25 15.61
CA THR A 291 5.29 1.10 15.75
C THR A 291 4.68 1.80 16.96
N TRP A 292 5.28 2.92 17.35
CA TRP A 292 4.62 3.90 18.17
C TRP A 292 3.64 4.71 17.32
N SER A 293 2.36 4.73 17.65
CA SER A 293 1.38 5.60 17.02
C SER A 293 1.43 7.00 17.66
N PHE A 294 1.78 8.00 16.85
CA PHE A 294 1.77 9.38 17.30
C PHE A 294 0.35 9.93 17.47
N GLY A 295 -0.61 9.37 16.72
CA GLY A 295 -2.02 9.76 16.83
C GLY A 295 -2.72 9.17 18.04
N LEU A 296 -2.41 7.93 18.41
CA LEU A 296 -2.99 7.22 19.54
C LEU A 296 -2.14 7.31 20.82
N GLU A 297 -0.93 7.86 20.73
CA GLU A 297 0.03 8.02 21.84
C GLU A 297 0.30 6.67 22.56
N ARG A 298 0.44 5.59 21.79
CA ARG A 298 0.69 4.24 22.30
C ARG A 298 1.28 3.32 21.23
N PRO A 299 1.88 2.18 21.63
CA PRO A 299 2.29 1.15 20.69
C PRO A 299 1.08 0.52 19.99
N ILE A 300 1.23 0.31 18.68
CA ILE A 300 0.27 -0.44 17.85
C ILE A 300 1.01 -1.46 16.99
N ALA A 301 0.29 -2.48 16.54
CA ALA A 301 0.85 -3.49 15.64
C ALA A 301 -0.18 -4.00 14.63
N LEU A 302 0.31 -4.53 13.51
CA LEU A 302 -0.41 -5.47 12.66
C LEU A 302 0.00 -6.88 13.06
N ALA A 303 -0.97 -7.79 13.11
CA ALA A 303 -0.71 -9.18 13.49
C ALA A 303 -1.67 -10.13 12.79
N PHE A 304 -1.19 -11.31 12.38
CA PHE A 304 -2.08 -12.43 12.08
C PHE A 304 -2.50 -13.11 13.37
N VAL A 305 -3.80 -13.25 13.54
CA VAL A 305 -4.41 -13.87 14.70
C VAL A 305 -5.41 -14.94 14.25
N ARG A 306 -5.48 -16.07 14.95
CA ARG A 306 -6.50 -17.09 14.69
C ARG A 306 -7.90 -16.46 14.73
N ARG A 307 -8.75 -16.79 13.77
CA ARG A 307 -10.08 -16.20 13.55
C ARG A 307 -10.92 -16.08 14.81
N GLN A 308 -10.88 -17.11 15.67
CA GLN A 308 -11.67 -17.13 16.92
C GLN A 308 -11.28 -16.04 17.93
N HIS A 309 -10.09 -15.46 17.80
CA HIS A 309 -9.57 -14.39 18.65
C HIS A 309 -9.49 -13.03 17.91
N ALA A 310 -9.93 -12.96 16.66
CA ALA A 310 -9.77 -11.78 15.79
C ALA A 310 -10.88 -10.72 15.96
N ALA A 311 -11.88 -10.96 16.82
CA ALA A 311 -12.96 -9.99 17.03
C ALA A 311 -12.41 -8.73 17.74
N ALA A 312 -12.82 -7.55 17.26
CA ALA A 312 -12.43 -6.28 17.88
C ALA A 312 -12.84 -6.26 19.37
N GLY A 313 -11.94 -5.78 20.23
CA GLY A 313 -12.10 -5.79 21.68
C GLY A 313 -11.62 -7.06 22.37
N SER A 314 -11.27 -8.13 21.65
CA SER A 314 -10.69 -9.36 22.25
C SER A 314 -9.41 -9.02 22.98
N ARG A 315 -9.30 -9.48 24.23
CA ARG A 315 -8.08 -9.32 25.04
C ARG A 315 -7.12 -10.46 24.76
N ILE A 316 -5.90 -10.10 24.47
CA ILE A 316 -4.80 -11.02 24.15
C ILE A 316 -3.51 -10.52 24.78
N GLN A 317 -2.43 -11.25 24.62
CA GLN A 317 -1.11 -10.84 25.07
C GLN A 317 -0.10 -10.97 23.93
N VAL A 318 0.97 -10.18 23.99
CA VAL A 318 2.11 -10.28 23.08
C VAL A 318 3.36 -10.59 23.91
N ARG A 319 4.10 -11.63 23.53
CA ARG A 319 5.33 -12.04 24.19
C ARG A 319 6.50 -11.20 23.69
N VAL A 320 7.16 -10.48 24.59
CA VAL A 320 8.37 -9.69 24.31
C VAL A 320 9.49 -10.15 25.25
N GLY A 321 10.34 -11.04 24.76
CA GLY A 321 11.30 -11.74 25.62
C GLY A 321 10.59 -12.53 26.70
N GLU A 322 10.90 -12.25 27.98
CA GLU A 322 10.26 -12.88 29.13
C GLU A 322 8.98 -12.16 29.60
N ARG A 323 8.68 -10.98 29.05
CA ARG A 323 7.51 -10.17 29.43
C ARG A 323 6.32 -10.48 28.54
N MET A 324 5.12 -10.37 29.14
CA MET A 324 3.84 -10.43 28.44
C MET A 324 3.24 -9.03 28.46
N LEU A 325 3.05 -8.45 27.28
CA LEU A 325 2.35 -7.17 27.12
C LEU A 325 0.87 -7.45 26.90
N SER A 326 0.00 -6.79 27.66
CA SER A 326 -1.43 -6.82 27.40
C SER A 326 -1.73 -6.10 26.09
N ALA A 327 -2.65 -6.64 25.33
CA ALA A 327 -3.11 -6.05 24.09
C ALA A 327 -4.61 -6.30 23.87
N SER A 328 -5.22 -5.47 23.06
CA SER A 328 -6.57 -5.70 22.56
C SER A 328 -6.60 -5.64 21.03
N VAL A 329 -7.40 -6.52 20.45
CA VAL A 329 -7.64 -6.53 19.00
C VAL A 329 -8.43 -5.29 18.61
N SER A 330 -8.01 -4.61 17.55
CA SER A 330 -8.70 -3.48 16.93
C SER A 330 -9.10 -3.81 15.50
N ALA A 331 -10.21 -3.28 15.06
CA ALA A 331 -10.52 -3.22 13.63
C ALA A 331 -9.49 -2.36 12.90
N LEU A 332 -9.32 -2.59 11.61
CA LEU A 332 -8.50 -1.78 10.72
C LEU A 332 -9.39 -0.99 9.75
N PRO A 333 -9.09 0.29 9.45
CA PRO A 333 -8.01 1.09 10.04
C PRO A 333 -8.24 1.38 11.53
N PHE A 334 -7.16 1.71 12.25
CA PHE A 334 -7.31 2.23 13.62
C PHE A 334 -8.05 3.56 13.61
N VAL A 335 -8.93 3.76 14.58
CA VAL A 335 -9.61 5.05 14.75
C VAL A 335 -8.68 5.99 15.50
N VAL A 336 -8.14 6.97 14.79
CA VAL A 336 -7.36 8.07 15.36
C VAL A 336 -8.30 9.26 15.51
N GLU A 337 -8.64 9.61 16.76
CA GLU A 337 -9.37 10.84 17.02
C GLU A 337 -8.45 12.03 16.72
N HIS A 338 -8.72 12.74 15.65
CA HIS A 338 -8.05 14.00 15.38
C HIS A 338 -8.51 15.01 16.44
N ARG A 339 -7.65 15.37 17.37
CA ARG A 339 -7.87 16.52 18.25
C ARG A 339 -7.86 17.80 17.40
N GLY A 340 -9.01 18.16 16.87
CA GLY A 340 -9.25 19.31 15.99
C GLY A 340 -9.79 18.87 14.62
N GLU A 341 -11.12 18.80 14.54
CA GLU A 341 -11.96 18.78 13.34
C GLU A 341 -11.56 17.83 12.19
N ARG A 342 -12.10 16.62 12.22
CA ARG A 342 -12.84 15.94 11.15
C ARG A 342 -13.24 14.53 11.58
N ALA A 343 -14.51 14.22 11.33
CA ALA A 343 -15.07 12.89 11.46
C ALA A 343 -14.27 11.86 10.60
N PRO A 344 -14.21 10.59 11.01
CA PRO A 344 -13.62 9.54 10.21
C PRO A 344 -14.22 9.57 8.81
N LEU A 345 -13.36 9.47 7.79
CA LEU A 345 -13.84 9.35 6.41
C LEU A 345 -14.72 8.10 6.34
N PRO A 346 -15.92 8.18 5.74
CA PRO A 346 -16.81 7.03 5.64
C PRO A 346 -16.07 5.89 4.92
N PRO A 347 -16.37 4.64 5.28
CA PRO A 347 -15.88 3.50 4.53
C PRO A 347 -16.27 3.73 3.06
N ILE A 348 -15.31 3.52 2.15
CA ILE A 348 -15.55 3.67 0.73
C ILE A 348 -16.58 2.61 0.37
N SER A 349 -17.82 3.04 0.17
CA SER A 349 -18.88 2.16 -0.32
C SER A 349 -18.43 1.57 -1.65
N PRO A 350 -18.63 0.27 -1.90
CA PRO A 350 -18.44 -0.28 -3.21
C PRO A 350 -19.38 0.48 -4.14
N THR A 351 -18.83 1.27 -5.04
CA THR A 351 -19.59 1.84 -6.15
C THR A 351 -20.17 0.69 -6.95
N GLY A 352 -21.48 0.68 -7.07
CA GLY A 352 -22.30 -0.28 -7.80
C GLY A 352 -21.92 -0.46 -9.29
#